data_2db608b9c2588e093dfdea98c81b3c38
#
_entry.id   2db608b9c2588e093dfdea98c81b3c38
#
_cell.length_a   1.000
_cell.length_b   1.000
_cell.length_c   1.000
_cell.angle_alpha   90.00
_cell.angle_beta   90.00
_cell.angle_gamma   90.00
#
_symmetry.space_group_name_H-M   'P 1'
#
loop_
_entity.id
_entity.type
_entity.pdbx_description
1 polymer ?
#
loop_
_entity_poly.entity_id
_entity_poly.type
_entity_poly.pdbx_seq_one_letter_code
_entity_poly.pdbx_strand_id
1 'polypeptide(L)'
;VIYYNYPPGKQNIGASYLNVLPESLWEILNRLEQEGYDIQGHPETKDGLFNDIHSYGRNIGNWAGAEIDKLARSGRAILIPIDTYKQWFEELPEGFRKAVLVSWGNVERSNIMVWQGNIVIPAVRYGNILFTPQPSRGWEQAVKKLYHDVTMPPHHQYIAFYLWLKKGFGADAIAHIGTHGTHEWLCGKEVGFTEEDPPEVLIDDLPNIYPYIVDDVGEGLQAKRRGMAVIIDHMTPPFDKAGLNKELKELAGLIDDYNVAKEKSPSLAETKMADINSLAKKIGILTDLEFKEIKNYEEIEELEHYIKEIAEKQTPFGLHTFGKSPEERYRKSTAEAILSIEEGLSKEEKEKRLAEMEERINISGQRELDSFIAALAGRYISAGPGNDPIRNPDSLPTGKDFYSFNPSKIPSLATYEMGVRLAKELIEGYKLRHGIYPDKLTFNLWGVETIRHEGVMESQIMYLMGIKQKWD
;
A
#
# COMPACT_ATOMS: atom_id res chain seq x y z
N VAL A 1 11.48 -13.33 -7.55
CA VAL A 1 10.38 -12.56 -6.95
C VAL A 1 10.70 -12.32 -5.49
N ILE A 2 10.80 -11.06 -5.11
CA ILE A 2 11.21 -10.59 -3.78
C ILE A 2 9.97 -10.00 -3.08
N TYR A 3 9.57 -10.57 -1.95
CA TYR A 3 8.42 -10.07 -1.19
C TYR A 3 8.83 -9.50 0.17
N TYR A 4 8.00 -8.60 0.67
CA TYR A 4 8.21 -7.96 1.97
C TYR A 4 8.04 -8.95 3.13
N ASN A 5 8.94 -8.94 4.09
CA ASN A 5 8.85 -9.74 5.32
C ASN A 5 9.55 -9.03 6.48
N TYR A 6 8.90 -8.04 7.04
CA TYR A 6 9.38 -7.30 8.20
C TYR A 6 8.23 -6.94 9.15
N PRO A 7 8.41 -7.01 10.47
CA PRO A 7 9.55 -7.64 11.20
C PRO A 7 9.73 -9.12 10.85
N PRO A 8 10.94 -9.70 11.07
CA PRO A 8 11.16 -11.12 10.84
C PRO A 8 10.15 -12.01 11.56
N GLY A 9 9.63 -13.02 10.87
CA GLY A 9 8.68 -13.97 11.44
C GLY A 9 7.58 -14.39 10.48
N LYS A 10 6.85 -15.42 10.88
CA LYS A 10 5.83 -16.08 10.06
C LYS A 10 4.62 -15.19 9.75
N GLN A 11 4.23 -14.34 10.69
CA GLN A 11 3.01 -13.52 10.61
C GLN A 11 3.17 -12.30 9.70
N ASN A 12 4.40 -11.94 9.36
CA ASN A 12 4.69 -10.71 8.62
C ASN A 12 5.13 -10.96 7.18
N ILE A 13 4.92 -12.18 6.66
CA ILE A 13 5.25 -12.51 5.26
C ILE A 13 4.23 -11.81 4.37
N GLY A 14 4.69 -10.89 3.53
CA GLY A 14 3.84 -10.14 2.62
C GLY A 14 2.87 -9.19 3.33
N ALA A 15 3.20 -8.73 4.55
CA ALA A 15 2.39 -7.74 5.25
C ALA A 15 2.30 -6.44 4.45
N SER A 16 1.16 -6.22 3.80
CA SER A 16 0.91 -5.10 2.91
C SER A 16 -0.60 -4.98 2.63
N TYR A 17 -1.02 -3.96 1.88
CA TYR A 17 -2.38 -3.87 1.32
C TYR A 17 -2.63 -4.83 0.15
N LEU A 18 -1.61 -5.57 -0.26
CA LEU A 18 -1.69 -6.63 -1.25
C LEU A 18 -1.72 -7.99 -0.55
N ASN A 19 -2.59 -8.89 -1.01
CA ASN A 19 -2.58 -10.29 -0.57
C ASN A 19 -1.42 -11.03 -1.27
N VAL A 20 -0.20 -10.80 -0.77
CA VAL A 20 1.02 -11.33 -1.40
C VAL A 20 1.04 -12.85 -1.29
N LEU A 21 0.92 -13.39 -0.07
CA LEU A 21 1.01 -14.82 0.19
C LEU A 21 -0.31 -15.35 0.80
N PRO A 22 -0.88 -16.41 0.22
CA PRO A 22 -0.39 -17.13 -0.96
C PRO A 22 -0.89 -16.60 -2.31
N GLU A 23 -1.89 -15.73 -2.31
CA GLU A 23 -2.73 -15.48 -3.48
C GLU A 23 -1.93 -14.86 -4.66
N SER A 24 -1.30 -13.71 -4.46
CA SER A 24 -0.61 -13.03 -5.55
C SER A 24 0.60 -13.81 -6.07
N LEU A 25 1.36 -14.46 -5.18
CA LEU A 25 2.48 -15.30 -5.62
C LEU A 25 2.00 -16.53 -6.37
N TRP A 26 0.83 -17.07 -6.05
CA TRP A 26 0.22 -18.16 -6.77
C TRP A 26 -0.24 -17.76 -8.18
N GLU A 27 -0.88 -16.60 -8.32
CA GLU A 27 -1.28 -16.06 -9.63
C GLU A 27 -0.05 -15.81 -10.54
N ILE A 28 1.01 -15.22 -9.96
CA ILE A 28 2.27 -15.00 -10.68
C ILE A 28 2.89 -16.34 -11.12
N LEU A 29 2.97 -17.33 -10.22
CA LEU A 29 3.56 -18.63 -10.53
C LEU A 29 2.81 -19.33 -11.67
N ASN A 30 1.48 -19.38 -11.58
CA ASN A 30 0.64 -19.98 -12.62
C ASN A 30 0.79 -19.25 -13.97
N ARG A 31 0.87 -17.91 -13.95
CA ARG A 31 1.07 -17.14 -15.17
C ARG A 31 2.45 -17.40 -15.79
N LEU A 32 3.50 -17.50 -14.99
CA LEU A 32 4.83 -17.84 -15.48
C LEU A 32 4.85 -19.25 -16.10
N GLU A 33 4.15 -20.21 -15.52
CA GLU A 33 3.97 -21.55 -16.12
C GLU A 33 3.31 -21.48 -17.49
N GLN A 34 2.19 -20.75 -17.59
CA GLN A 34 1.45 -20.56 -18.84
C GLN A 34 2.28 -19.91 -19.94
N GLU A 35 3.22 -19.03 -19.57
CA GLU A 35 4.14 -18.37 -20.49
C GLU A 35 5.39 -19.23 -20.81
N GLY A 36 5.47 -20.45 -20.25
CA GLY A 36 6.52 -21.43 -20.56
C GLY A 36 7.82 -21.24 -19.77
N TYR A 37 7.79 -20.51 -18.66
CA TYR A 37 8.95 -20.47 -17.74
C TYR A 37 9.16 -21.83 -17.08
N ASP A 38 10.42 -22.20 -16.86
CA ASP A 38 10.75 -23.40 -16.09
C ASP A 38 10.45 -23.19 -14.61
N ILE A 39 9.42 -23.87 -14.11
CA ILE A 39 9.00 -23.86 -12.71
C ILE A 39 9.07 -25.27 -12.09
N GLN A 40 9.98 -26.11 -12.56
CA GLN A 40 10.09 -27.50 -12.10
C GLN A 40 10.15 -27.61 -10.57
N GLY A 41 9.38 -28.52 -10.01
CA GLY A 41 9.32 -28.79 -8.57
C GLY A 41 8.38 -27.87 -7.80
N HIS A 42 7.58 -27.04 -8.48
CA HIS A 42 6.53 -26.25 -7.84
C HIS A 42 5.43 -27.15 -7.25
N PRO A 43 4.74 -26.72 -6.19
CA PRO A 43 3.63 -27.45 -5.62
C PRO A 43 2.39 -27.37 -6.52
N GLU A 44 1.57 -28.43 -6.51
CA GLU A 44 0.34 -28.50 -7.30
C GLU A 44 -0.79 -27.62 -6.73
N THR A 45 -0.63 -27.11 -5.51
CA THR A 45 -1.65 -26.34 -4.82
C THR A 45 -1.10 -25.06 -4.20
N LYS A 46 -1.96 -24.07 -4.09
CA LYS A 46 -1.69 -22.81 -3.39
C LYS A 46 -1.24 -23.03 -1.94
N ASP A 47 -1.85 -23.98 -1.24
CA ASP A 47 -1.47 -24.33 0.14
C ASP A 47 -0.06 -24.95 0.20
N GLY A 48 0.34 -25.67 -0.83
CA GLY A 48 1.71 -26.18 -0.98
C GLY A 48 2.72 -25.02 -1.08
N LEU A 49 2.44 -24.03 -1.94
CA LEU A 49 3.26 -22.81 -2.05
C LEU A 49 3.32 -22.06 -0.72
N PHE A 50 2.18 -21.89 -0.05
CA PHE A 50 2.13 -21.25 1.26
C PHE A 50 3.03 -21.97 2.27
N ASN A 51 2.94 -23.30 2.36
CA ASN A 51 3.72 -24.10 3.30
C ASN A 51 5.22 -24.04 3.00
N ASP A 52 5.63 -24.07 1.74
CA ASP A 52 7.03 -23.94 1.35
C ASP A 52 7.61 -22.58 1.74
N ILE A 53 6.91 -21.48 1.39
CA ILE A 53 7.37 -20.13 1.73
C ILE A 53 7.36 -19.92 3.25
N HIS A 54 6.33 -20.36 3.93
CA HIS A 54 6.23 -20.25 5.39
C HIS A 54 7.33 -21.03 6.13
N SER A 55 7.80 -22.12 5.54
CA SER A 55 8.82 -22.98 6.13
C SER A 55 10.25 -22.52 5.80
N TYR A 56 10.50 -22.07 4.56
CA TYR A 56 11.85 -21.86 4.02
C TYR A 56 12.08 -20.45 3.49
N GLY A 57 11.02 -19.69 3.15
CA GLY A 57 11.07 -18.39 2.49
C GLY A 57 10.76 -17.23 3.44
N ARG A 58 11.28 -17.18 4.66
CA ARG A 58 11.04 -16.08 5.60
C ARG A 58 12.30 -15.63 6.30
N ASN A 59 12.37 -14.35 6.62
CA ASN A 59 13.43 -13.82 7.46
C ASN A 59 13.34 -14.39 8.88
N ILE A 60 14.48 -14.69 9.47
CA ILE A 60 14.59 -15.22 10.84
C ILE A 60 15.42 -14.22 11.64
N GLY A 61 14.92 -13.81 12.80
CA GLY A 61 15.65 -12.92 13.68
C GLY A 61 16.90 -13.59 14.28
N ASN A 62 17.92 -12.81 14.57
CA ASN A 62 19.18 -13.33 15.14
C ASN A 62 18.99 -13.97 16.53
N TRP A 63 17.89 -13.64 17.22
CA TRP A 63 17.51 -14.26 18.50
C TRP A 63 17.00 -15.71 18.35
N ALA A 64 16.74 -16.17 17.13
CA ALA A 64 16.19 -17.49 16.83
C ALA A 64 17.24 -18.40 16.15
N GLY A 65 18.43 -18.49 16.74
CA GLY A 65 19.56 -19.26 16.16
C GLY A 65 19.23 -20.72 15.85
N ALA A 66 18.35 -21.37 16.64
CA ALA A 66 17.90 -22.73 16.37
C ALA A 66 17.08 -22.83 15.07
N GLU A 67 16.30 -21.80 14.73
CA GLU A 67 15.55 -21.78 13.47
C GLU A 67 16.49 -21.55 12.28
N ILE A 68 17.52 -20.72 12.44
CA ILE A 68 18.56 -20.53 11.41
C ILE A 68 19.31 -21.85 11.16
N ASP A 69 19.68 -22.56 12.21
CA ASP A 69 20.33 -23.89 12.11
C ASP A 69 19.41 -24.89 11.38
N LYS A 70 18.14 -24.94 11.74
CA LYS A 70 17.14 -25.80 11.07
C LYS A 70 16.99 -25.45 9.59
N LEU A 71 16.89 -24.17 9.26
CA LEU A 71 16.78 -23.71 7.88
C LEU A 71 18.04 -24.04 7.08
N ALA A 72 19.23 -23.76 7.62
CA ALA A 72 20.50 -24.05 6.95
C ALA A 72 20.69 -25.54 6.68
N ARG A 73 20.30 -26.42 7.62
CA ARG A 73 20.39 -27.89 7.47
C ARG A 73 19.29 -28.47 6.57
N SER A 74 18.27 -27.74 6.25
CA SER A 74 17.16 -28.26 5.41
C SER A 74 17.57 -28.56 3.97
N GLY A 75 18.69 -28.02 3.50
CA GLY A 75 19.12 -28.07 2.10
C GLY A 75 18.27 -27.16 1.18
N ARG A 76 17.36 -26.37 1.74
CA ARG A 76 16.51 -25.45 0.99
C ARG A 76 17.02 -24.00 1.00
N ALA A 77 17.70 -23.60 2.08
CA ALA A 77 18.31 -22.27 2.15
C ALA A 77 19.52 -22.14 1.22
N ILE A 78 19.74 -20.93 0.76
CA ILE A 78 20.96 -20.56 0.04
C ILE A 78 22.03 -20.27 1.08
N LEU A 79 23.15 -20.94 0.95
CA LEU A 79 24.32 -20.76 1.82
C LEU A 79 25.43 -20.13 1.00
N ILE A 80 25.79 -18.88 1.32
CA ILE A 80 26.84 -18.14 0.67
C ILE A 80 28.10 -18.20 1.57
N PRO A 81 29.19 -18.92 1.20
CA PRO A 81 30.41 -18.91 1.97
C PRO A 81 30.90 -17.47 2.18
N ILE A 82 31.31 -17.13 3.39
CA ILE A 82 31.80 -15.78 3.71
C ILE A 82 32.98 -15.40 2.80
N ASP A 83 33.89 -16.33 2.47
CA ASP A 83 34.99 -16.03 1.56
C ASP A 83 34.53 -15.70 0.13
N THR A 84 33.48 -16.34 -0.37
CA THR A 84 32.85 -16.00 -1.65
C THR A 84 32.24 -14.62 -1.60
N TYR A 85 31.48 -14.32 -0.54
CA TYR A 85 30.91 -13.00 -0.34
C TYR A 85 31.98 -11.91 -0.27
N LYS A 86 33.09 -12.15 0.43
CA LYS A 86 34.20 -11.18 0.52
C LYS A 86 34.78 -10.86 -0.85
N GLN A 87 34.94 -11.85 -1.71
CA GLN A 87 35.42 -11.63 -3.08
C GLN A 87 34.46 -10.70 -3.84
N TRP A 88 33.14 -10.92 -3.76
CA TRP A 88 32.15 -10.05 -4.38
C TRP A 88 32.12 -8.67 -3.75
N PHE A 89 32.25 -8.59 -2.44
CA PHE A 89 32.24 -7.31 -1.70
C PHE A 89 33.45 -6.43 -2.08
N GLU A 90 34.60 -7.01 -2.32
CA GLU A 90 35.82 -6.28 -2.75
C GLU A 90 35.69 -5.64 -4.15
N GLU A 91 34.78 -6.10 -4.97
CA GLU A 91 34.50 -5.51 -6.29
C GLU A 91 33.63 -4.26 -6.21
N LEU A 92 32.97 -4.02 -5.06
CA LEU A 92 32.06 -2.88 -4.87
C LEU A 92 32.85 -1.56 -4.71
N PRO A 93 32.23 -0.39 -4.98
CA PRO A 93 32.86 0.91 -4.85
C PRO A 93 33.48 1.13 -3.47
N GLU A 94 34.65 1.77 -3.44
CA GLU A 94 35.46 1.90 -2.22
C GLU A 94 34.74 2.67 -1.11
N GLY A 95 34.07 3.78 -1.45
CA GLY A 95 33.32 4.60 -0.49
C GLY A 95 32.18 3.83 0.14
N PHE A 96 31.43 3.05 -0.67
CA PHE A 96 30.38 2.16 -0.17
C PHE A 96 30.93 1.11 0.80
N ARG A 97 32.00 0.40 0.43
CA ARG A 97 32.65 -0.60 1.28
C ARG A 97 33.12 -0.01 2.62
N LYS A 98 33.76 1.15 2.58
CA LYS A 98 34.20 1.86 3.80
C LYS A 98 33.01 2.19 4.72
N ALA A 99 31.91 2.71 4.17
CA ALA A 99 30.72 3.02 4.95
C ALA A 99 30.13 1.78 5.63
N VAL A 100 30.05 0.65 4.91
CA VAL A 100 29.60 -0.63 5.45
C VAL A 100 30.52 -1.12 6.57
N LEU A 101 31.84 -1.10 6.37
CA LEU A 101 32.80 -1.56 7.37
C LEU A 101 32.82 -0.69 8.63
N VAL A 102 32.61 0.62 8.50
CA VAL A 102 32.49 1.55 9.63
C VAL A 102 31.22 1.25 10.44
N SER A 103 30.11 0.96 9.77
CA SER A 103 28.82 0.75 10.42
C SER A 103 28.62 -0.65 11.00
N TRP A 104 29.10 -1.67 10.29
CA TRP A 104 28.81 -3.08 10.60
C TRP A 104 30.07 -3.90 10.93
N GLY A 105 31.26 -3.33 10.73
CA GLY A 105 32.52 -4.07 10.88
C GLY A 105 32.76 -5.11 9.78
N ASN A 106 33.65 -6.06 10.04
CA ASN A 106 33.92 -7.14 9.11
C ASN A 106 32.82 -8.22 9.20
N VAL A 107 32.53 -8.86 8.06
CA VAL A 107 31.47 -9.87 7.93
C VAL A 107 31.67 -11.07 8.86
N GLU A 108 32.90 -11.43 9.20
CA GLU A 108 33.26 -12.55 10.11
C GLU A 108 32.70 -12.31 11.54
N ARG A 109 32.40 -11.07 11.89
CA ARG A 109 31.84 -10.71 13.18
C ARG A 109 30.29 -10.53 13.13
N SER A 110 29.72 -10.65 11.93
CA SER A 110 28.28 -10.53 11.76
C SER A 110 27.57 -11.76 12.36
N ASN A 111 26.50 -11.50 13.10
CA ASN A 111 25.56 -12.53 13.59
C ASN A 111 24.22 -12.49 12.84
N ILE A 112 24.10 -11.65 11.81
CA ILE A 112 22.86 -11.45 11.06
C ILE A 112 22.75 -12.53 9.98
N MET A 113 21.86 -13.51 10.21
CA MET A 113 21.64 -14.63 9.30
C MET A 113 22.95 -15.31 8.86
N VAL A 114 23.83 -15.58 9.84
CA VAL A 114 25.12 -16.30 9.63
C VAL A 114 25.06 -17.66 10.32
N TRP A 115 25.52 -18.69 9.62
CA TRP A 115 25.58 -20.06 10.11
C TRP A 115 26.85 -20.76 9.62
N GLN A 116 27.69 -21.20 10.55
CA GLN A 116 28.93 -21.97 10.26
C GLN A 116 29.77 -21.41 9.10
N GLY A 117 30.07 -20.11 9.12
CA GLY A 117 30.89 -19.47 8.08
C GLY A 117 30.16 -19.21 6.76
N ASN A 118 28.83 -19.31 6.74
CA ASN A 118 27.99 -18.98 5.59
C ASN A 118 26.97 -17.91 5.94
N ILE A 119 26.70 -17.01 5.02
CA ILE A 119 25.52 -16.13 5.06
C ILE A 119 24.33 -16.95 4.56
N VAL A 120 23.22 -16.91 5.31
CA VAL A 120 22.01 -17.68 5.03
C VAL A 120 20.97 -16.78 4.36
N ILE A 121 20.49 -17.18 3.19
CA ILE A 121 19.40 -16.53 2.48
C ILE A 121 18.20 -17.48 2.44
N PRO A 122 17.08 -17.13 3.08
CA PRO A 122 15.83 -17.88 2.95
C PRO A 122 15.30 -17.76 1.52
N ALA A 123 14.92 -18.86 0.93
CA ALA A 123 14.33 -18.84 -0.41
C ALA A 123 13.58 -20.14 -0.71
N VAL A 124 12.69 -20.07 -1.70
CA VAL A 124 12.05 -21.22 -2.33
C VAL A 124 12.28 -21.13 -3.83
N ARG A 125 12.85 -22.16 -4.40
CA ARG A 125 13.19 -22.21 -5.82
C ARG A 125 12.38 -23.30 -6.53
N TYR A 126 11.78 -22.89 -7.66
CA TYR A 126 11.11 -23.78 -8.60
C TYR A 126 11.71 -23.54 -9.99
N GLY A 127 12.46 -24.52 -10.50
CA GLY A 127 13.17 -24.35 -11.77
C GLY A 127 14.04 -23.08 -11.81
N ASN A 128 13.68 -22.17 -12.69
CA ASN A 128 14.35 -20.88 -12.86
C ASN A 128 13.69 -19.72 -12.09
N ILE A 129 12.65 -19.99 -11.32
CA ILE A 129 11.97 -18.98 -10.51
C ILE A 129 12.38 -19.11 -9.04
N LEU A 130 12.73 -17.98 -8.43
CA LEU A 130 13.09 -17.87 -7.03
C LEU A 130 12.09 -16.97 -6.29
N PHE A 131 11.47 -17.48 -5.24
CA PHE A 131 10.70 -16.69 -4.28
C PHE A 131 11.52 -16.50 -3.00
N THR A 132 11.71 -15.25 -2.58
CA THR A 132 12.58 -14.93 -1.44
C THR A 132 12.10 -13.68 -0.70
N PRO A 133 12.23 -13.63 0.64
CA PRO A 133 11.92 -12.41 1.36
C PRO A 133 13.02 -11.37 1.13
N GLN A 134 12.64 -10.11 1.01
CA GLN A 134 13.62 -9.03 1.09
C GLN A 134 14.31 -9.07 2.47
N PRO A 135 15.63 -9.02 2.55
CA PRO A 135 16.31 -8.96 3.83
C PRO A 135 15.87 -7.78 4.67
N SER A 136 15.72 -7.97 5.97
CA SER A 136 15.33 -6.89 6.89
C SER A 136 16.44 -5.85 6.99
N ARG A 137 16.10 -4.55 6.96
CA ARG A 137 17.08 -3.47 7.12
C ARG A 137 17.54 -3.28 8.56
N GLY A 138 16.65 -3.54 9.53
CA GLY A 138 16.88 -3.35 10.94
C GLY A 138 16.95 -4.67 11.70
N TRP A 139 17.88 -4.77 12.64
CA TRP A 139 18.08 -5.91 13.52
C TRP A 139 18.23 -5.45 14.96
N GLU A 140 17.69 -6.26 15.91
CA GLU A 140 17.74 -6.05 17.37
C GLU A 140 16.89 -4.90 17.91
N GLN A 141 17.19 -4.45 19.14
CA GLN A 141 16.35 -3.56 19.96
C GLN A 141 16.09 -2.17 19.36
N ALA A 142 16.86 -1.74 18.38
CA ALA A 142 16.72 -0.45 17.72
C ALA A 142 16.03 -0.54 16.34
N VAL A 143 15.26 -1.57 16.10
CA VAL A 143 14.61 -1.91 14.83
C VAL A 143 13.92 -0.71 14.15
N LYS A 144 13.10 0.05 14.87
CA LYS A 144 12.43 1.22 14.29
C LYS A 144 13.41 2.31 13.83
N LYS A 145 14.47 2.51 14.59
CA LYS A 145 15.49 3.52 14.27
C LYS A 145 16.30 3.11 13.04
N LEU A 146 16.72 1.86 12.97
CA LEU A 146 17.46 1.32 11.82
C LEU A 146 16.63 1.25 10.54
N TYR A 147 15.34 0.91 10.65
CA TYR A 147 14.45 0.81 9.50
C TYR A 147 14.21 2.16 8.80
N HIS A 148 14.13 3.23 9.58
CA HIS A 148 13.93 4.59 9.08
C HIS A 148 15.24 5.42 9.02
N ASP A 149 16.39 4.83 9.31
CA ASP A 149 17.68 5.53 9.24
C ASP A 149 18.11 5.69 7.78
N VAL A 150 18.12 6.93 7.32
CA VAL A 150 18.51 7.31 5.96
C VAL A 150 20.03 7.50 5.80
N THR A 151 20.82 7.27 6.85
CA THR A 151 22.28 7.44 6.85
C THR A 151 23.05 6.12 6.94
N MET A 152 22.42 5.09 7.48
CA MET A 152 23.07 3.80 7.72
C MET A 152 23.07 2.92 6.46
N PRO A 153 24.23 2.44 5.99
CA PRO A 153 24.29 1.54 4.85
C PRO A 153 23.69 0.17 5.20
N PRO A 154 23.27 -0.62 4.20
CA PRO A 154 22.77 -1.96 4.42
C PRO A 154 23.84 -2.87 5.04
N HIS A 155 23.42 -3.86 5.85
CA HIS A 155 24.31 -4.83 6.47
C HIS A 155 24.76 -5.93 5.49
N HIS A 156 25.75 -6.72 5.88
CA HIS A 156 26.37 -7.72 5.00
C HIS A 156 25.38 -8.74 4.40
N GLN A 157 24.41 -9.23 5.16
CA GLN A 157 23.42 -10.17 4.64
C GLN A 157 22.51 -9.53 3.58
N TYR A 158 22.15 -8.25 3.73
CA TYR A 158 21.39 -7.50 2.74
C TYR A 158 22.17 -7.34 1.43
N ILE A 159 23.44 -6.97 1.54
CA ILE A 159 24.37 -6.84 0.40
C ILE A 159 24.58 -8.21 -0.28
N ALA A 160 24.89 -9.24 0.50
CA ALA A 160 25.11 -10.59 0.00
C ALA A 160 23.92 -11.14 -0.78
N PHE A 161 22.69 -10.80 -0.36
CA PHE A 161 21.47 -11.18 -1.02
C PHE A 161 21.42 -10.66 -2.47
N TYR A 162 21.57 -9.35 -2.68
CA TYR A 162 21.54 -8.77 -4.03
C TYR A 162 22.72 -9.22 -4.88
N LEU A 163 23.91 -9.29 -4.32
CA LEU A 163 25.08 -9.83 -5.02
C LEU A 163 24.87 -11.29 -5.45
N TRP A 164 24.23 -12.10 -4.60
CA TRP A 164 23.96 -13.48 -4.94
C TRP A 164 22.88 -13.61 -6.03
N LEU A 165 21.86 -12.78 -6.03
CA LEU A 165 20.86 -12.77 -7.11
C LEU A 165 21.54 -12.59 -8.47
N LYS A 166 22.51 -11.68 -8.56
CA LYS A 166 23.27 -11.42 -9.79
C LYS A 166 24.33 -12.49 -10.06
N LYS A 167 25.24 -12.74 -9.12
CA LYS A 167 26.44 -13.54 -9.34
C LYS A 167 26.27 -15.04 -9.05
N GLY A 168 25.37 -15.40 -8.15
CA GLY A 168 25.14 -16.78 -7.73
C GLY A 168 23.95 -17.44 -8.39
N PHE A 169 22.82 -16.74 -8.47
CA PHE A 169 21.61 -17.22 -9.14
C PHE A 169 21.64 -16.93 -10.64
N GLY A 170 22.24 -15.82 -11.04
CA GLY A 170 22.25 -15.35 -12.42
C GLY A 170 20.88 -14.88 -12.86
N ALA A 171 20.23 -14.05 -12.03
CA ALA A 171 18.92 -13.52 -12.35
C ALA A 171 18.97 -12.64 -13.60
N ASP A 172 18.03 -12.84 -14.51
CA ASP A 172 17.80 -11.96 -15.68
C ASP A 172 16.95 -10.75 -15.32
N ALA A 173 16.13 -10.84 -14.28
CA ALA A 173 15.31 -9.76 -13.74
C ALA A 173 14.95 -10.03 -12.28
N ILE A 174 14.64 -8.98 -11.55
CA ILE A 174 14.07 -9.05 -10.20
C ILE A 174 12.70 -8.38 -10.18
N ALA A 175 11.80 -8.91 -9.36
CA ALA A 175 10.50 -8.32 -9.13
C ALA A 175 10.28 -8.14 -7.63
N HIS A 176 10.11 -6.89 -7.18
CA HIS A 176 9.71 -6.61 -5.81
C HIS A 176 8.19 -6.54 -5.73
N ILE A 177 7.57 -7.31 -4.83
CA ILE A 177 6.13 -7.37 -4.67
C ILE A 177 5.69 -7.07 -3.24
N GLY A 178 4.69 -6.22 -3.10
CA GLY A 178 4.12 -5.76 -1.84
C GLY A 178 3.45 -4.41 -2.01
N THR A 179 3.15 -3.72 -0.92
CA THR A 179 2.73 -2.31 -0.98
C THR A 179 3.91 -1.46 -1.44
N HIS A 180 5.06 -1.69 -0.82
CA HIS A 180 6.38 -1.15 -1.17
C HIS A 180 7.46 -2.14 -0.70
N GLY A 181 8.73 -1.89 -1.04
CA GLY A 181 9.88 -2.62 -0.50
C GLY A 181 10.71 -1.76 0.43
N THR A 182 11.98 -2.11 0.57
CA THR A 182 12.95 -1.36 1.38
C THR A 182 14.13 -0.84 0.58
N HIS A 183 14.28 -1.30 -0.66
CA HIS A 183 15.42 -0.97 -1.51
C HIS A 183 15.50 0.53 -1.81
N GLU A 184 14.39 1.12 -2.20
CA GLU A 184 14.23 2.53 -2.52
C GLU A 184 14.47 3.46 -1.31
N TRP A 185 14.39 2.92 -0.10
CA TRP A 185 14.58 3.63 1.17
C TRP A 185 15.96 3.46 1.78
N LEU A 186 16.90 2.81 1.09
CA LEU A 186 18.30 2.74 1.53
C LEU A 186 18.89 4.14 1.62
N CYS A 187 19.97 4.30 2.38
CA CYS A 187 20.68 5.57 2.50
C CYS A 187 21.26 6.06 1.15
N GLY A 188 21.84 7.24 1.14
CA GLY A 188 22.42 7.85 -0.04
C GLY A 188 21.59 9.02 -0.57
N LYS A 189 21.93 9.49 -1.76
CA LYS A 189 21.27 10.65 -2.37
C LYS A 189 19.84 10.34 -2.78
N GLU A 190 18.97 11.32 -2.64
CA GLU A 190 17.58 11.20 -3.10
C GLU A 190 17.44 11.39 -4.61
N VAL A 191 18.34 12.17 -5.19
CA VAL A 191 18.41 12.46 -6.62
C VAL A 191 19.86 12.57 -7.08
N GLY A 192 20.14 12.28 -8.35
CA GLY A 192 21.49 12.37 -8.89
C GLY A 192 22.45 11.35 -8.28
N PHE A 193 22.09 10.08 -8.40
CA PHE A 193 22.86 8.95 -7.89
C PHE A 193 24.29 8.90 -8.43
N THR A 194 25.15 8.32 -7.61
CA THR A 194 26.48 7.92 -7.96
C THR A 194 26.62 6.42 -7.78
N GLU A 195 27.65 5.87 -8.38
CA GLU A 195 28.03 4.44 -8.23
C GLU A 195 28.31 4.00 -6.78
N GLU A 196 28.34 4.94 -5.81
CA GLU A 196 28.52 4.64 -4.38
C GLU A 196 27.20 4.62 -3.59
N ASP A 197 26.10 5.05 -4.19
CA ASP A 197 24.80 5.07 -3.51
C ASP A 197 24.24 3.64 -3.39
N PRO A 198 23.89 3.17 -2.18
CA PRO A 198 23.48 1.78 -1.96
C PRO A 198 22.37 1.26 -2.87
N PRO A 199 21.31 2.02 -3.20
CA PRO A 199 20.30 1.56 -4.14
C PRO A 199 20.86 1.21 -5.52
N GLU A 200 21.78 2.03 -6.03
CA GLU A 200 22.45 1.82 -7.31
C GLU A 200 23.38 0.60 -7.26
N VAL A 201 24.26 0.56 -6.24
CA VAL A 201 25.22 -0.53 -6.03
C VAL A 201 24.57 -1.90 -6.02
N LEU A 202 23.37 -2.03 -5.46
CA LEU A 202 22.71 -3.32 -5.24
C LEU A 202 21.86 -3.77 -6.42
N ILE A 203 21.19 -2.88 -7.12
CA ILE A 203 20.42 -3.21 -8.32
C ILE A 203 21.34 -3.33 -9.54
N ASP A 204 22.28 -2.37 -9.67
CA ASP A 204 23.21 -2.32 -10.79
C ASP A 204 22.45 -2.41 -12.13
N ASP A 205 22.76 -3.36 -12.99
CA ASP A 205 22.14 -3.55 -14.31
C ASP A 205 20.95 -4.54 -14.35
N LEU A 206 20.50 -5.03 -13.19
CA LEU A 206 19.36 -5.95 -13.12
C LEU A 206 18.05 -5.21 -13.41
N PRO A 207 17.27 -5.63 -14.42
CA PRO A 207 15.91 -5.14 -14.60
C PRO A 207 15.09 -5.31 -13.33
N ASN A 208 14.54 -4.21 -12.83
CA ASN A 208 13.78 -4.18 -11.59
C ASN A 208 12.30 -3.88 -11.88
N ILE A 209 11.46 -4.89 -11.72
CA ILE A 209 10.01 -4.81 -11.94
C ILE A 209 9.35 -4.67 -10.57
N TYR A 210 8.39 -3.74 -10.48
CA TYR A 210 7.83 -3.40 -9.19
C TYR A 210 6.30 -3.33 -9.23
N PRO A 211 5.58 -4.44 -8.97
CA PRO A 211 4.17 -4.37 -8.60
C PRO A 211 3.97 -3.42 -7.42
N TYR A 212 3.26 -2.31 -7.64
CA TYR A 212 3.10 -1.23 -6.68
C TYR A 212 1.65 -0.76 -6.59
N ILE A 213 1.20 -0.38 -5.40
CA ILE A 213 -0.19 0.07 -5.23
C ILE A 213 -0.43 1.41 -5.94
N VAL A 214 -1.56 1.52 -6.63
CA VAL A 214 -1.85 2.65 -7.53
C VAL A 214 -2.05 3.99 -6.83
N ASP A 215 -2.42 3.98 -5.54
CA ASP A 215 -2.70 5.20 -4.77
C ASP A 215 -1.48 5.76 -4.03
N ASP A 216 -0.38 5.03 -3.96
CA ASP A 216 0.85 5.47 -3.30
C ASP A 216 1.92 5.90 -4.31
N VAL A 217 1.54 6.83 -5.16
CA VAL A 217 2.39 7.33 -6.25
C VAL A 217 3.64 8.04 -5.72
N GLY A 218 3.53 8.72 -4.58
CA GLY A 218 4.65 9.44 -3.96
C GLY A 218 5.81 8.52 -3.62
N GLU A 219 5.54 7.40 -2.99
CA GLU A 219 6.55 6.39 -2.66
C GLU A 219 7.00 5.60 -3.89
N GLY A 220 6.08 5.26 -4.79
CA GLY A 220 6.43 4.56 -6.04
C GLY A 220 7.38 5.35 -6.94
N LEU A 221 7.33 6.69 -6.91
CA LEU A 221 8.33 7.53 -7.57
C LEU A 221 9.74 7.35 -6.98
N GLN A 222 9.86 7.02 -5.69
CA GLN A 222 11.16 6.69 -5.10
C GLN A 222 11.69 5.37 -5.67
N ALA A 223 10.84 4.37 -5.86
CA ALA A 223 11.22 3.12 -6.51
C ALA A 223 11.72 3.36 -7.94
N LYS A 224 11.06 4.22 -8.72
CA LYS A 224 11.50 4.61 -10.07
C LYS A 224 12.86 5.34 -10.05
N ARG A 225 13.05 6.28 -9.14
CA ARG A 225 14.28 7.08 -9.05
C ARG A 225 15.45 6.31 -8.46
N ARG A 226 15.20 5.56 -7.39
CA ARG A 226 16.25 4.96 -6.55
C ARG A 226 16.44 3.47 -6.80
N GLY A 227 15.55 2.82 -7.51
CA GLY A 227 15.63 1.42 -7.88
C GLY A 227 15.54 1.20 -9.38
N MET A 228 15.51 2.27 -10.19
CA MET A 228 15.27 2.18 -11.65
C MET A 228 14.09 1.26 -11.99
N ALA A 229 13.08 1.28 -11.12
CA ALA A 229 11.97 0.34 -11.19
C ALA A 229 11.02 0.67 -12.36
N VAL A 230 10.61 -0.36 -13.07
CA VAL A 230 9.43 -0.33 -13.93
C VAL A 230 8.23 -0.68 -13.06
N ILE A 231 7.37 0.30 -12.81
CA ILE A 231 6.17 0.08 -12.01
C ILE A 231 5.14 -0.70 -12.82
N ILE A 232 4.50 -1.66 -12.16
CA ILE A 232 3.26 -2.26 -12.62
C ILE A 232 2.24 -1.96 -11.55
N ASP A 233 1.45 -0.92 -11.75
CA ASP A 233 0.50 -0.53 -10.72
C ASP A 233 -0.61 -1.58 -10.54
N HIS A 234 -1.04 -1.78 -9.31
CA HIS A 234 -2.12 -2.68 -8.95
C HIS A 234 -3.20 -1.96 -8.15
N MET A 235 -4.39 -2.52 -8.18
CA MET A 235 -5.54 -1.94 -7.49
C MET A 235 -5.33 -1.81 -5.98
N THR A 236 -6.00 -0.81 -5.40
CA THR A 236 -6.32 -0.77 -3.97
C THR A 236 -7.26 -1.92 -3.59
N PRO A 237 -7.37 -2.29 -2.30
CA PRO A 237 -8.42 -3.19 -1.85
C PRO A 237 -9.79 -2.71 -2.33
N PRO A 238 -10.68 -3.62 -2.77
CA PRO A 238 -12.01 -3.24 -3.21
C PRO A 238 -12.83 -2.65 -2.06
N PHE A 239 -13.84 -1.87 -2.40
CA PHE A 239 -14.75 -1.29 -1.41
C PHE A 239 -16.03 -2.13 -1.26
N ASP A 240 -16.58 -2.15 -0.06
CA ASP A 240 -17.91 -2.66 0.22
C ASP A 240 -18.62 -1.71 1.21
N LYS A 241 -19.95 -1.80 1.28
CA LYS A 241 -20.71 -1.09 2.30
C LYS A 241 -20.37 -1.66 3.68
N ALA A 242 -20.13 -0.81 4.65
CA ALA A 242 -19.79 -1.22 6.01
C ALA A 242 -20.88 -2.14 6.60
N GLY A 243 -22.15 -1.91 6.21
CA GLY A 243 -23.29 -2.59 6.78
C GLY A 243 -23.46 -2.26 8.27
N LEU A 244 -24.37 -2.96 8.91
CA LEU A 244 -24.60 -2.83 10.35
C LEU A 244 -24.08 -4.08 11.07
N ASN A 245 -23.36 -3.87 12.16
CA ASN A 245 -23.03 -4.94 13.11
C ASN A 245 -24.29 -5.42 13.85
N LYS A 246 -24.17 -6.44 14.68
CA LYS A 246 -25.31 -7.06 15.38
C LYS A 246 -26.08 -6.04 16.23
N GLU A 247 -25.37 -5.24 17.01
CA GLU A 247 -25.93 -4.25 17.93
C GLU A 247 -26.64 -3.10 17.18
N LEU A 248 -26.05 -2.61 16.10
CA LEU A 248 -26.69 -1.58 15.28
C LEU A 248 -27.91 -2.11 14.52
N LYS A 249 -27.92 -3.37 14.10
CA LYS A 249 -29.12 -4.03 13.53
C LYS A 249 -30.23 -4.15 14.55
N GLU A 250 -29.88 -4.52 15.78
CA GLU A 250 -30.84 -4.59 16.89
C GLU A 250 -31.43 -3.19 17.20
N LEU A 251 -30.58 -2.16 17.21
CA LEU A 251 -31.00 -0.79 17.44
C LEU A 251 -31.92 -0.29 16.30
N ALA A 252 -31.59 -0.55 15.04
CA ALA A 252 -32.45 -0.24 13.91
C ALA A 252 -33.82 -0.93 14.04
N GLY A 253 -33.85 -2.21 14.42
CA GLY A 253 -35.10 -2.93 14.66
C GLY A 253 -35.94 -2.34 15.79
N LEU A 254 -35.32 -1.84 16.88
CA LEU A 254 -36.03 -1.14 17.95
C LEU A 254 -36.62 0.19 17.49
N ILE A 255 -35.95 0.89 16.57
CA ILE A 255 -36.45 2.12 15.95
C ILE A 255 -37.66 1.81 15.07
N ASP A 256 -37.62 0.76 14.24
CA ASP A 256 -38.78 0.31 13.46
C ASP A 256 -39.96 -0.06 14.34
N ASP A 257 -39.73 -0.79 15.42
CA ASP A 257 -40.72 -1.14 16.42
C ASP A 257 -41.35 0.11 17.09
N TYR A 258 -40.53 1.12 17.42
CA TYR A 258 -40.99 2.39 17.96
C TYR A 258 -41.90 3.12 16.97
N ASN A 259 -41.49 3.20 15.71
CA ASN A 259 -42.25 3.85 14.64
C ASN A 259 -43.64 3.22 14.49
N VAL A 260 -43.75 1.90 14.59
CA VAL A 260 -45.04 1.17 14.59
C VAL A 260 -45.82 1.40 15.90
N ALA A 261 -45.14 1.42 17.05
CA ALA A 261 -45.79 1.60 18.34
C ALA A 261 -46.35 3.01 18.51
N LYS A 262 -45.68 4.04 18.03
CA LYS A 262 -46.05 5.45 18.08
C LYS A 262 -47.47 5.67 17.50
N GLU A 263 -47.82 4.98 16.42
CA GLU A 263 -49.13 5.09 15.78
C GLU A 263 -50.23 4.32 16.52
N LYS A 264 -49.89 3.28 17.27
CA LYS A 264 -50.83 2.32 17.83
C LYS A 264 -51.06 2.44 19.35
N SER A 265 -50.00 2.78 20.11
CA SER A 265 -50.07 2.81 21.58
C SER A 265 -48.97 3.68 22.18
N PRO A 266 -49.32 4.87 22.76
CA PRO A 266 -48.35 5.76 23.38
C PRO A 266 -47.51 5.10 24.47
N SER A 267 -48.10 4.24 25.30
CA SER A 267 -47.38 3.55 26.40
C SER A 267 -46.38 2.54 25.87
N LEU A 268 -46.64 1.90 24.72
CA LEU A 268 -45.69 1.00 24.07
C LEU A 268 -44.55 1.79 23.44
N ALA A 269 -44.83 2.94 22.85
CA ALA A 269 -43.83 3.83 22.29
C ALA A 269 -42.84 4.33 23.36
N GLU A 270 -43.34 4.71 24.57
CA GLU A 270 -42.45 5.07 25.69
C GLU A 270 -41.54 3.92 26.10
N THR A 271 -42.05 2.69 26.15
CA THR A 271 -41.25 1.52 26.47
C THR A 271 -40.16 1.30 25.39
N LYS A 272 -40.49 1.37 24.12
CA LYS A 272 -39.53 1.22 23.02
C LYS A 272 -38.49 2.35 23.01
N MET A 273 -38.86 3.57 23.36
CA MET A 273 -37.90 4.68 23.53
C MET A 273 -36.89 4.40 24.65
N ALA A 274 -37.35 3.82 25.75
CA ALA A 274 -36.47 3.42 26.84
C ALA A 274 -35.47 2.31 26.40
N ASP A 275 -35.95 1.32 25.61
CA ASP A 275 -35.10 0.26 25.06
C ASP A 275 -34.06 0.83 24.08
N ILE A 276 -34.47 1.76 23.19
CA ILE A 276 -33.56 2.47 22.27
C ILE A 276 -32.48 3.20 23.07
N ASN A 277 -32.84 4.00 24.06
CA ASN A 277 -31.91 4.73 24.91
C ASN A 277 -30.91 3.80 25.62
N SER A 278 -31.41 2.68 26.15
CA SER A 278 -30.59 1.69 26.85
C SER A 278 -29.54 1.09 25.93
N LEU A 279 -29.93 0.66 24.73
CA LEU A 279 -29.02 0.06 23.76
C LEU A 279 -28.08 1.10 23.15
N ALA A 280 -28.58 2.28 22.73
CA ALA A 280 -27.80 3.37 22.18
C ALA A 280 -26.71 3.85 23.14
N LYS A 281 -27.02 3.95 24.43
CA LYS A 281 -26.04 4.27 25.49
C LYS A 281 -25.01 3.17 25.66
N LYS A 282 -25.44 1.90 25.65
CA LYS A 282 -24.54 0.74 25.80
C LYS A 282 -23.49 0.67 24.70
N ILE A 283 -23.87 0.97 23.45
CA ILE A 283 -22.97 0.93 22.30
C ILE A 283 -22.22 2.25 22.04
N GLY A 284 -22.51 3.30 22.82
CA GLY A 284 -21.80 4.58 22.77
C GLY A 284 -22.28 5.57 21.71
N ILE A 285 -23.27 5.22 20.89
CA ILE A 285 -23.74 6.03 19.75
C ILE A 285 -24.34 7.38 20.16
N LEU A 286 -24.87 7.50 21.37
CA LEU A 286 -25.34 8.77 21.92
C LEU A 286 -24.22 9.81 22.06
N THR A 287 -22.99 9.37 22.30
CA THR A 287 -21.81 10.24 22.39
C THR A 287 -21.45 10.82 21.03
N ASP A 288 -21.56 10.02 19.98
CA ASP A 288 -21.26 10.43 18.62
C ASP A 288 -22.26 11.50 18.11
N LEU A 289 -23.51 11.41 18.57
CA LEU A 289 -24.58 12.36 18.26
C LEU A 289 -24.66 13.54 19.27
N GLU A 290 -23.77 13.59 20.26
CA GLU A 290 -23.76 14.58 21.33
C GLU A 290 -25.06 14.57 22.19
N PHE A 291 -25.79 13.45 22.21
CA PHE A 291 -26.99 13.27 23.01
C PHE A 291 -26.66 12.73 24.41
N LYS A 292 -27.37 13.24 25.41
CA LYS A 292 -27.37 12.62 26.74
C LYS A 292 -28.39 11.49 26.83
N GLU A 293 -29.51 11.67 26.16
CA GLU A 293 -30.66 10.78 26.12
C GLU A 293 -31.55 11.22 24.96
N ILE A 294 -32.21 10.28 24.27
CA ILE A 294 -33.19 10.54 23.22
C ILE A 294 -34.53 10.80 23.88
N LYS A 295 -35.18 11.95 23.58
CA LYS A 295 -36.40 12.44 24.27
C LYS A 295 -37.61 12.61 23.36
N ASN A 296 -37.38 12.73 22.08
CA ASN A 296 -38.43 13.04 21.12
C ASN A 296 -38.23 12.28 19.81
N TYR A 297 -39.18 12.42 18.92
CA TYR A 297 -39.18 11.76 17.63
C TYR A 297 -38.09 12.28 16.69
N GLU A 298 -37.85 13.57 16.70
CA GLU A 298 -36.81 14.19 15.87
C GLU A 298 -35.42 13.63 16.18
N GLU A 299 -35.13 13.39 17.46
CA GLU A 299 -33.86 12.77 17.88
C GLU A 299 -33.77 11.27 17.48
N ILE A 300 -34.92 10.56 17.40
CA ILE A 300 -34.97 9.20 16.82
C ILE A 300 -34.72 9.22 15.32
N GLU A 301 -35.29 10.17 14.58
CA GLU A 301 -35.03 10.31 13.14
C GLU A 301 -33.52 10.61 12.89
N GLU A 302 -32.90 11.45 13.72
CA GLU A 302 -31.49 11.75 13.63
C GLU A 302 -30.63 10.51 13.91
N LEU A 303 -30.99 9.72 14.92
CA LEU A 303 -30.34 8.44 15.19
C LEU A 303 -30.52 7.44 14.03
N GLU A 304 -31.71 7.35 13.45
CA GLU A 304 -31.99 6.50 12.30
C GLU A 304 -31.16 6.90 11.08
N HIS A 305 -31.06 8.20 10.80
CA HIS A 305 -30.20 8.74 9.73
C HIS A 305 -28.75 8.38 9.96
N TYR A 306 -28.25 8.58 11.16
CA TYR A 306 -26.86 8.26 11.51
C TYR A 306 -26.55 6.76 11.35
N ILE A 307 -27.48 5.88 11.77
CA ILE A 307 -27.34 4.43 11.55
C ILE A 307 -27.30 4.08 10.06
N LYS A 308 -28.14 4.74 9.24
CA LYS A 308 -28.13 4.56 7.78
C LYS A 308 -26.82 5.04 7.15
N GLU A 309 -26.29 6.18 7.58
CA GLU A 309 -24.99 6.68 7.12
C GLU A 309 -23.87 5.69 7.44
N ILE A 310 -23.83 5.11 8.64
CA ILE A 310 -22.88 4.06 9.01
C ILE A 310 -23.02 2.85 8.08
N ALA A 311 -24.25 2.40 7.82
CA ALA A 311 -24.52 1.24 6.99
C ALA A 311 -24.05 1.43 5.54
N GLU A 312 -24.20 2.64 5.02
CA GLU A 312 -23.88 3.01 3.65
C GLU A 312 -22.42 3.44 3.46
N LYS A 313 -21.70 3.69 4.55
CA LYS A 313 -20.29 4.10 4.51
C LYS A 313 -19.47 3.07 3.75
N GLN A 314 -18.80 3.52 2.70
CA GLN A 314 -17.87 2.70 1.94
C GLN A 314 -16.60 2.47 2.74
N THR A 315 -16.18 1.22 2.84
CA THR A 315 -14.95 0.82 3.54
C THR A 315 -14.15 -0.15 2.68
N PRO A 316 -12.80 -0.11 2.73
CA PRO A 316 -11.97 -1.13 2.08
C PRO A 316 -12.33 -2.53 2.62
N PHE A 317 -12.44 -3.50 1.72
CA PHE A 317 -12.77 -4.89 2.05
C PHE A 317 -11.64 -5.82 1.64
N GLY A 318 -11.06 -6.50 2.62
CA GLY A 318 -10.00 -7.47 2.37
C GLY A 318 -8.71 -6.83 1.83
N LEU A 319 -8.05 -7.54 0.93
CA LEU A 319 -6.83 -7.14 0.25
C LEU A 319 -6.98 -7.34 -1.25
N HIS A 320 -6.23 -6.61 -2.05
CA HIS A 320 -6.12 -6.88 -3.48
C HIS A 320 -5.22 -8.10 -3.73
N THR A 321 -5.56 -8.94 -4.69
CA THR A 321 -4.69 -10.00 -5.20
C THR A 321 -4.14 -9.58 -6.55
N PHE A 322 -2.82 -9.45 -6.67
CA PHE A 322 -2.18 -9.07 -7.93
C PHE A 322 -2.54 -10.07 -9.04
N GLY A 323 -3.00 -9.55 -10.14
CA GLY A 323 -3.42 -10.36 -11.28
C GLY A 323 -4.85 -10.90 -11.21
N LYS A 324 -5.62 -10.54 -10.19
CA LYS A 324 -6.99 -11.02 -10.03
C LYS A 324 -7.95 -9.87 -9.74
N SER A 325 -8.94 -9.73 -10.59
CA SER A 325 -9.99 -8.73 -10.38
C SER A 325 -10.91 -9.14 -9.24
N PRO A 326 -11.46 -8.17 -8.48
CA PRO A 326 -12.43 -8.45 -7.44
C PRO A 326 -13.66 -9.19 -7.96
N GLU A 327 -14.35 -9.92 -7.09
CA GLU A 327 -15.65 -10.54 -7.41
C GLU A 327 -16.68 -9.48 -7.82
N GLU A 328 -17.68 -9.86 -8.61
CA GLU A 328 -18.68 -8.96 -9.20
C GLU A 328 -19.32 -8.01 -8.18
N ARG A 329 -19.69 -8.54 -7.01
CA ARG A 329 -20.27 -7.76 -5.92
C ARG A 329 -19.36 -6.59 -5.53
N TYR A 330 -18.07 -6.87 -5.34
CA TYR A 330 -17.10 -5.87 -4.91
C TYR A 330 -16.69 -4.92 -6.03
N ARG A 331 -16.69 -5.38 -7.29
CA ARG A 331 -16.49 -4.51 -8.46
C ARG A 331 -17.57 -3.45 -8.52
N LYS A 332 -18.84 -3.86 -8.39
CA LYS A 332 -19.97 -2.95 -8.40
C LYS A 332 -19.92 -1.95 -7.24
N SER A 333 -19.68 -2.43 -6.02
CA SER A 333 -19.58 -1.56 -4.84
C SER A 333 -18.40 -0.57 -4.96
N THR A 334 -17.27 -1.00 -5.50
CA THR A 334 -16.11 -0.13 -5.76
C THR A 334 -16.45 0.91 -6.84
N ALA A 335 -17.12 0.53 -7.92
CA ALA A 335 -17.53 1.45 -8.96
C ALA A 335 -18.56 2.48 -8.43
N GLU A 336 -19.51 2.06 -7.58
CA GLU A 336 -20.44 2.95 -6.89
C GLU A 336 -19.69 3.95 -5.97
N ALA A 337 -18.66 3.50 -5.26
CA ALA A 337 -17.82 4.36 -4.42
C ALA A 337 -17.10 5.43 -5.25
N ILE A 338 -16.50 5.06 -6.37
CA ILE A 338 -15.82 5.97 -7.30
C ILE A 338 -16.80 7.05 -7.80
N LEU A 339 -17.99 6.65 -8.20
CA LEU A 339 -18.99 7.59 -8.75
C LEU A 339 -19.73 8.40 -7.67
N SER A 340 -19.56 8.08 -6.39
CA SER A 340 -20.24 8.80 -5.31
C SER A 340 -19.84 10.27 -5.18
N ILE A 341 -18.66 10.64 -5.67
CA ILE A 341 -18.15 12.01 -5.67
C ILE A 341 -18.46 12.79 -6.95
N GLU A 342 -18.98 12.13 -7.99
CA GLU A 342 -19.40 12.80 -9.23
C GLU A 342 -20.82 13.39 -9.04
N GLU A 343 -20.92 14.72 -8.95
CA GLU A 343 -22.21 15.44 -8.82
C GLU A 343 -22.78 15.79 -10.19
N GLY A 344 -24.12 15.92 -10.27
CA GLY A 344 -24.82 16.48 -11.43
C GLY A 344 -25.09 15.51 -12.58
N LEU A 345 -24.78 14.23 -12.44
CA LEU A 345 -25.06 13.21 -13.46
C LEU A 345 -26.57 12.88 -13.51
N SER A 346 -27.12 12.80 -14.71
CA SER A 346 -28.44 12.19 -14.92
C SER A 346 -28.40 10.69 -14.61
N LYS A 347 -29.59 10.09 -14.41
CA LYS A 347 -29.68 8.65 -14.11
C LYS A 347 -29.04 7.80 -15.23
N GLU A 348 -29.28 8.14 -16.48
CA GLU A 348 -28.76 7.40 -17.64
C GLU A 348 -27.23 7.54 -17.75
N GLU A 349 -26.69 8.72 -17.52
CA GLU A 349 -25.25 8.96 -17.48
C GLU A 349 -24.58 8.17 -16.33
N LYS A 350 -25.21 8.15 -15.15
CA LYS A 350 -24.72 7.41 -14.00
C LYS A 350 -24.68 5.90 -14.28
N GLU A 351 -25.73 5.33 -14.86
CA GLU A 351 -25.77 3.92 -15.23
C GLU A 351 -24.66 3.56 -16.25
N LYS A 352 -24.45 4.42 -17.25
CA LYS A 352 -23.38 4.23 -18.25
C LYS A 352 -21.99 4.31 -17.60
N ARG A 353 -21.73 5.30 -16.76
CA ARG A 353 -20.46 5.48 -16.06
C ARG A 353 -20.19 4.33 -15.10
N LEU A 354 -21.22 3.82 -14.42
CA LEU A 354 -21.10 2.66 -13.54
C LEU A 354 -20.61 1.44 -14.32
N ALA A 355 -21.26 1.12 -15.43
CA ALA A 355 -20.85 -0.01 -16.27
C ALA A 355 -19.40 0.16 -16.81
N GLU A 356 -19.01 1.38 -17.19
CA GLU A 356 -17.65 1.68 -17.62
C GLU A 356 -16.63 1.45 -16.50
N MET A 357 -16.93 1.89 -15.26
CA MET A 357 -16.04 1.68 -14.12
C MET A 357 -15.95 0.22 -13.72
N GLU A 358 -17.08 -0.50 -13.69
CA GLU A 358 -17.08 -1.94 -13.43
C GLU A 358 -16.19 -2.69 -14.41
N GLU A 359 -16.23 -2.33 -15.71
CA GLU A 359 -15.37 -2.95 -16.73
C GLU A 359 -13.89 -2.59 -16.53
N ARG A 360 -13.57 -1.33 -16.22
CA ARG A 360 -12.18 -0.93 -15.93
C ARG A 360 -11.61 -1.72 -14.75
N ILE A 361 -12.40 -1.91 -13.67
CA ILE A 361 -12.03 -2.72 -12.51
C ILE A 361 -11.88 -4.20 -12.93
N ASN A 362 -12.81 -4.69 -13.75
CA ASN A 362 -12.85 -6.08 -14.20
C ASN A 362 -11.60 -6.48 -15.01
N ILE A 363 -11.09 -5.60 -15.84
CA ILE A 363 -9.91 -5.89 -16.67
C ILE A 363 -8.59 -5.63 -15.96
N SER A 364 -8.59 -4.97 -14.81
CA SER A 364 -7.37 -4.54 -14.09
C SER A 364 -6.48 -5.72 -13.73
N GLY A 365 -7.00 -6.76 -13.09
CA GLY A 365 -6.20 -7.90 -12.68
C GLY A 365 -5.49 -8.59 -13.85
N GLN A 366 -6.19 -8.83 -14.96
CA GLN A 366 -5.57 -9.42 -16.15
C GLN A 366 -4.46 -8.52 -16.71
N ARG A 367 -4.68 -7.22 -16.75
CA ARG A 367 -3.68 -6.25 -17.23
C ARG A 367 -2.45 -6.18 -16.34
N GLU A 368 -2.60 -6.32 -15.02
CA GLU A 368 -1.49 -6.37 -14.08
C GLU A 368 -0.53 -7.52 -14.45
N LEU A 369 -1.05 -8.74 -14.67
CA LEU A 369 -0.24 -9.89 -15.09
C LEU A 369 0.31 -9.73 -16.52
N ASP A 370 -0.48 -9.23 -17.46
CA ASP A 370 -0.03 -9.01 -18.82
C ASP A 370 1.13 -8.02 -18.87
N SER A 371 1.05 -6.94 -18.09
CA SER A 371 2.12 -5.96 -17.96
C SER A 371 3.33 -6.51 -17.24
N PHE A 372 3.13 -7.35 -16.22
CA PHE A 372 4.22 -8.02 -15.52
C PHE A 372 5.02 -8.93 -16.47
N ILE A 373 4.35 -9.76 -17.27
CA ILE A 373 4.99 -10.59 -18.30
C ILE A 373 5.64 -9.74 -19.39
N ALA A 374 4.99 -8.65 -19.78
CA ALA A 374 5.58 -7.72 -20.75
C ALA A 374 6.87 -7.09 -20.26
N ALA A 375 6.93 -6.69 -18.99
CA ALA A 375 8.13 -6.16 -18.36
C ALA A 375 9.26 -7.21 -18.28
N LEU A 376 8.94 -8.45 -17.87
CA LEU A 376 9.90 -9.57 -17.90
C LEU A 376 10.45 -9.84 -19.30
N ALA A 377 9.65 -9.62 -20.34
CA ALA A 377 10.07 -9.73 -21.73
C ALA A 377 10.80 -8.47 -22.27
N GLY A 378 11.10 -7.49 -21.42
CA GLY A 378 11.75 -6.22 -21.82
C GLY A 378 10.88 -5.32 -22.69
N ARG A 379 9.55 -5.52 -22.70
CA ARG A 379 8.62 -4.69 -23.47
C ARG A 379 8.23 -3.45 -22.72
N TYR A 380 7.90 -2.40 -23.45
CA TYR A 380 7.41 -1.14 -22.89
C TYR A 380 6.10 -1.32 -22.13
N ILE A 381 6.04 -0.76 -20.93
CA ILE A 381 4.81 -0.67 -20.13
C ILE A 381 4.21 0.73 -20.30
N SER A 382 2.95 0.78 -20.67
CA SER A 382 2.26 2.04 -20.94
C SER A 382 2.22 2.91 -19.68
N ALA A 383 2.64 4.16 -19.81
CA ALA A 383 2.50 5.14 -18.75
C ALA A 383 1.03 5.52 -18.53
N GLY A 384 0.68 5.87 -17.31
CA GLY A 384 -0.66 6.34 -16.97
C GLY A 384 -0.70 7.09 -15.64
N PRO A 385 -1.80 7.79 -15.34
CA PRO A 385 -1.94 8.44 -14.05
C PRO A 385 -2.09 7.37 -12.96
N GLY A 386 -1.35 7.55 -11.86
CA GLY A 386 -1.62 6.89 -10.59
C GLY A 386 -2.41 7.84 -9.70
N ASN A 387 -3.11 7.35 -8.76
CA ASN A 387 -3.76 7.96 -7.61
C ASN A 387 -4.84 7.02 -7.07
N ASP A 388 -5.42 7.36 -5.92
CA ASP A 388 -6.61 6.70 -5.40
C ASP A 388 -7.73 6.69 -6.46
N PRO A 389 -8.23 5.51 -6.87
CA PRO A 389 -9.26 5.41 -7.91
C PRO A 389 -10.56 6.17 -7.61
N ILE A 390 -10.88 6.38 -6.33
CA ILE A 390 -12.04 7.19 -5.95
C ILE A 390 -11.85 8.65 -6.36
N ARG A 391 -10.65 9.18 -6.15
CA ARG A 391 -10.31 10.57 -6.47
C ARG A 391 -9.92 10.77 -7.93
N ASN A 392 -9.32 9.77 -8.52
CA ASN A 392 -8.89 9.80 -9.92
C ASN A 392 -9.29 8.51 -10.65
N PRO A 393 -10.53 8.44 -11.17
CA PRO A 393 -11.01 7.28 -11.92
C PRO A 393 -10.16 6.89 -13.14
N ASP A 394 -9.35 7.82 -13.68
CA ASP A 394 -8.45 7.55 -14.80
C ASP A 394 -7.20 6.76 -14.39
N SER A 395 -6.98 6.55 -13.09
CA SER A 395 -6.00 5.59 -12.59
C SER A 395 -6.37 4.13 -12.94
N LEU A 396 -7.65 3.88 -13.23
CA LEU A 396 -8.14 2.58 -13.74
C LEU A 396 -8.20 2.54 -15.28
N PRO A 397 -8.04 1.36 -15.90
CA PRO A 397 -7.59 0.11 -15.29
C PRO A 397 -6.12 0.16 -14.89
N THR A 398 -5.73 -0.64 -13.87
CA THR A 398 -4.33 -0.80 -13.44
C THR A 398 -3.48 -1.60 -14.42
N GLY A 399 -2.24 -1.89 -14.09
CA GLY A 399 -1.25 -2.51 -14.96
C GLY A 399 -0.47 -1.49 -15.80
N LYS A 400 -0.26 -0.29 -15.25
CA LYS A 400 0.48 0.81 -15.90
C LYS A 400 1.75 1.14 -15.15
N ASP A 401 2.69 1.79 -15.82
CA ASP A 401 3.84 2.45 -15.19
C ASP A 401 3.43 3.87 -14.81
N PHE A 402 2.94 4.05 -13.60
CA PHE A 402 2.29 5.29 -13.22
C PHE A 402 3.24 6.49 -13.12
N TYR A 403 2.68 7.67 -13.36
CA TYR A 403 3.26 8.96 -13.01
C TYR A 403 2.38 9.69 -11.99
N SER A 404 2.98 10.63 -11.24
CA SER A 404 2.27 11.29 -10.14
C SER A 404 1.21 12.27 -10.62
N PHE A 405 1.58 13.24 -11.43
CA PHE A 405 0.69 14.25 -11.97
C PHE A 405 1.35 15.01 -13.12
N ASN A 406 0.52 15.65 -13.92
CA ASN A 406 0.99 16.61 -14.89
C ASN A 406 0.99 18.02 -14.25
N PRO A 407 2.17 18.62 -13.97
CA PRO A 407 2.25 19.93 -13.29
C PRO A 407 1.50 21.04 -14.06
N SER A 408 1.36 20.92 -15.37
CA SER A 408 0.65 21.93 -16.18
C SER A 408 -0.87 21.93 -15.96
N LYS A 409 -1.42 20.88 -15.33
CA LYS A 409 -2.84 20.74 -15.03
C LYS A 409 -3.18 21.08 -13.58
N ILE A 410 -2.18 21.39 -12.72
CA ILE A 410 -2.37 21.63 -11.29
C ILE A 410 -1.99 23.06 -10.93
N PRO A 411 -2.87 23.75 -10.18
CA PRO A 411 -4.24 23.38 -9.86
C PRO A 411 -5.19 23.54 -11.05
N SER A 412 -6.22 22.71 -11.13
CA SER A 412 -7.34 22.94 -12.04
C SER A 412 -8.17 24.14 -11.59
N LEU A 413 -9.04 24.66 -12.45
CA LEU A 413 -9.93 25.78 -12.06
C LEU A 413 -10.80 25.41 -10.85
N ALA A 414 -11.39 24.23 -10.86
CA ALA A 414 -12.23 23.75 -9.76
C ALA A 414 -11.44 23.63 -8.45
N THR A 415 -10.23 23.07 -8.52
CA THR A 415 -9.32 22.96 -7.36
C THR A 415 -8.90 24.33 -6.84
N TYR A 416 -8.65 25.29 -7.73
CA TYR A 416 -8.34 26.67 -7.33
C TYR A 416 -9.50 27.32 -6.61
N GLU A 417 -10.74 27.20 -7.13
CA GLU A 417 -11.93 27.74 -6.50
C GLU A 417 -12.20 27.13 -5.12
N MET A 418 -11.96 25.83 -4.96
CA MET A 418 -12.00 25.17 -3.65
C MET A 418 -10.94 25.76 -2.68
N GLY A 419 -9.71 25.93 -3.13
CA GLY A 419 -8.65 26.55 -2.34
C GLY A 419 -8.98 27.96 -1.92
N VAL A 420 -9.56 28.77 -2.82
CA VAL A 420 -10.05 30.14 -2.51
C VAL A 420 -11.09 30.12 -1.40
N ARG A 421 -12.07 29.20 -1.47
CA ARG A 421 -13.10 29.06 -0.44
C ARG A 421 -12.49 28.72 0.91
N LEU A 422 -11.65 27.71 0.97
CA LEU A 422 -11.00 27.28 2.21
C LEU A 422 -10.07 28.39 2.80
N ALA A 423 -9.37 29.14 1.95
CA ALA A 423 -8.55 30.27 2.40
C ALA A 423 -9.40 31.38 3.05
N LYS A 424 -10.57 31.69 2.47
CA LYS A 424 -11.53 32.65 3.05
C LYS A 424 -12.05 32.15 4.40
N GLU A 425 -12.48 30.90 4.47
CA GLU A 425 -12.97 30.29 5.70
C GLU A 425 -11.90 30.29 6.81
N LEU A 426 -10.63 30.00 6.46
CA LEU A 426 -9.52 30.03 7.38
C LEU A 426 -9.33 31.43 8.00
N ILE A 427 -9.30 32.48 7.16
CA ILE A 427 -9.08 33.87 7.59
C ILE A 427 -10.26 34.41 8.38
N GLU A 428 -11.47 34.23 7.89
CA GLU A 428 -12.68 34.71 8.58
C GLU A 428 -12.89 33.95 9.90
N GLY A 429 -12.65 32.64 9.92
CA GLY A 429 -12.68 31.85 11.15
C GLY A 429 -11.65 32.30 12.19
N TYR A 430 -10.43 32.69 11.77
CA TYR A 430 -9.42 33.28 12.66
C TYR A 430 -9.91 34.63 13.21
N LYS A 431 -10.35 35.52 12.32
CA LYS A 431 -10.88 36.83 12.70
C LYS A 431 -12.06 36.75 13.66
N LEU A 432 -12.97 35.81 13.44
CA LEU A 432 -14.11 35.59 14.35
C LEU A 432 -13.66 35.19 15.76
N ARG A 433 -12.63 34.36 15.88
CA ARG A 433 -12.12 33.91 17.17
C ARG A 433 -11.22 34.93 17.88
N HIS A 434 -10.44 35.72 17.13
CA HIS A 434 -9.41 36.61 17.69
C HIS A 434 -9.68 38.10 17.51
N GLY A 435 -10.72 38.48 16.75
CA GLY A 435 -11.07 39.88 16.49
C GLY A 435 -10.15 40.60 15.47
N ILE A 436 -9.08 39.97 15.03
CA ILE A 436 -8.10 40.51 14.09
C ILE A 436 -7.77 39.49 12.99
N TYR A 437 -7.22 39.97 11.89
CA TYR A 437 -6.66 39.08 10.87
C TYR A 437 -5.31 38.50 11.33
N PRO A 438 -4.93 37.30 10.87
CA PRO A 438 -3.61 36.75 11.19
C PRO A 438 -2.51 37.54 10.50
N ASP A 439 -1.44 37.88 11.25
CA ASP A 439 -0.26 38.56 10.72
C ASP A 439 0.62 37.61 9.89
N LYS A 440 0.54 36.30 10.17
CA LYS A 440 1.33 35.28 9.51
C LYS A 440 0.54 33.98 9.40
N LEU A 441 0.65 33.34 8.25
CA LEU A 441 0.15 31.98 8.00
C LEU A 441 1.29 31.08 7.58
N THR A 442 1.29 29.86 8.08
CA THR A 442 2.26 28.83 7.69
C THR A 442 1.50 27.67 7.07
N PHE A 443 1.96 27.24 5.90
CA PHE A 443 1.46 26.05 5.22
C PHE A 443 2.57 25.01 5.20
N ASN A 444 2.26 23.81 5.64
CA ASN A 444 3.16 22.66 5.54
C ASN A 444 2.77 21.85 4.32
N LEU A 445 3.57 21.96 3.25
CA LEU A 445 3.30 21.30 1.98
C LEU A 445 3.99 19.93 1.94
N TRP A 446 3.22 18.92 1.63
CA TRP A 446 3.68 17.56 1.36
C TRP A 446 3.41 17.21 -0.09
N GLY A 447 4.43 16.75 -0.82
CA GLY A 447 4.27 16.37 -2.23
C GLY A 447 3.18 15.34 -2.47
N VAL A 448 3.04 14.37 -1.57
CA VAL A 448 1.96 13.35 -1.63
C VAL A 448 0.59 14.00 -1.52
N GLU A 449 0.42 14.96 -0.61
CA GLU A 449 -0.87 15.67 -0.44
C GLU A 449 -1.17 16.57 -1.66
N THR A 450 -0.17 17.23 -2.22
CA THR A 450 -0.34 17.99 -3.48
C THR A 450 -0.90 17.11 -4.58
N ILE A 451 -0.42 15.88 -4.69
CA ILE A 451 -0.92 14.89 -5.65
C ILE A 451 -2.36 14.50 -5.33
N ARG A 452 -2.64 14.17 -4.06
CA ARG A 452 -3.96 13.68 -3.62
C ARG A 452 -5.09 14.71 -3.78
N HIS A 453 -4.81 15.97 -3.44
CA HIS A 453 -5.82 17.04 -3.51
C HIS A 453 -5.61 17.99 -4.71
N GLU A 454 -4.75 17.60 -5.66
CA GLU A 454 -4.51 18.33 -6.91
C GLU A 454 -4.20 19.81 -6.71
N GLY A 455 -3.46 20.15 -5.65
CA GLY A 455 -2.99 21.52 -5.39
C GLY A 455 -3.99 22.43 -4.67
N VAL A 456 -4.92 21.92 -3.86
CA VAL A 456 -5.83 22.74 -3.05
C VAL A 456 -5.07 23.65 -2.08
N MET A 457 -4.03 23.15 -1.38
CA MET A 457 -3.25 23.96 -0.45
C MET A 457 -2.43 25.02 -1.18
N GLU A 458 -1.85 24.67 -2.30
CA GLU A 458 -1.14 25.60 -3.19
C GLU A 458 -2.08 26.71 -3.69
N SER A 459 -3.33 26.36 -3.99
CA SER A 459 -4.37 27.30 -4.39
C SER A 459 -4.73 28.27 -3.27
N GLN A 460 -4.79 27.80 -2.01
CA GLN A 460 -4.98 28.67 -0.85
C GLN A 460 -3.85 29.68 -0.73
N ILE A 461 -2.59 29.22 -0.86
CA ILE A 461 -1.40 30.08 -0.79
C ILE A 461 -1.44 31.12 -1.91
N MET A 462 -1.67 30.68 -3.16
CA MET A 462 -1.76 31.61 -4.30
C MET A 462 -2.82 32.69 -4.09
N TYR A 463 -4.01 32.30 -3.64
CA TYR A 463 -5.08 33.27 -3.34
C TYR A 463 -4.66 34.28 -2.27
N LEU A 464 -4.07 33.82 -1.17
CA LEU A 464 -3.62 34.66 -0.06
C LEU A 464 -2.47 35.61 -0.47
N MET A 465 -1.67 35.23 -1.46
CA MET A 465 -0.64 36.08 -2.08
C MET A 465 -1.20 37.01 -3.17
N GLY A 466 -2.49 36.94 -3.48
CA GLY A 466 -3.10 37.73 -4.55
C GLY A 466 -2.80 37.21 -5.95
N ILE A 467 -2.37 35.96 -6.09
CA ILE A 467 -2.01 35.31 -7.35
C ILE A 467 -3.22 34.51 -7.86
N LYS A 468 -3.53 34.68 -9.13
CA LYS A 468 -4.53 33.84 -9.84
C LYS A 468 -3.85 33.18 -11.04
N GLN A 469 -3.98 31.87 -11.13
CA GLN A 469 -3.52 31.13 -12.31
C GLN A 469 -4.39 31.48 -13.51
N LYS A 470 -3.78 31.50 -14.68
CA LYS A 470 -4.49 31.63 -15.95
C LYS A 470 -4.64 30.22 -16.55
N TRP A 471 -5.85 29.83 -16.79
CA TRP A 471 -6.19 28.58 -17.51
C TRP A 471 -6.49 28.96 -18.96
N ASP A 472 -5.86 28.24 -19.89
CA ASP A 472 -6.08 28.40 -21.35
C ASP A 472 -7.19 27.48 -21.84
#